data_ae36e56f2df40154ea84d0be6b3e4330
#
_entry.id   ae36e56f2df40154ea84d0be6b3e4330
#
_cell.length_a   1.000
_cell.length_b   1.000
_cell.length_c   1.000
_cell.angle_alpha   90.00
_cell.angle_beta   90.00
_cell.angle_gamma   90.00
#
_symmetry.space_group_name_H-M   'P 1'
#
loop_
_entity.id
_entity.type
_entity.pdbx_description
1 polymer ?
#
loop_
_entity_poly.entity_id
_entity_poly.type
_entity_poly.pdbx_seq_one_letter_code
_entity_poly.pdbx_strand_id
1 'polypeptide(L)'
;MVYRSGHSRGSRLQDKLGYTAANAWNYLYTGGLSIITLQDPEVQSVLEEVYLDENSFPKTNSDKQPQSSAVVVDPATGDVLGIVGARGEKTGDLLQNHATKSTRSPGSSIKPLSVYAPALEYGLITYGSVFDDTPVWFNYAEDDTAKTNPIAYPRNLPERYRGLTTVNVAVEHSINTIAVRIMKELTPERSFDFVKNKLGMHSFIESEEIAGGKTLTDKDIAPLALGAMSKGLTNLEITAAYQIFPNGGVY
;
A
#
# COMPACT_ATOMS: atom_id res chain seq x y z
N MET A 1 -14.89 5.12 -19.07
CA MET A 1 -14.33 6.21 -18.24
C MET A 1 -13.41 5.55 -17.22
N VAL A 2 -12.10 5.50 -17.52
CA VAL A 2 -11.10 4.79 -16.72
C VAL A 2 -11.00 5.41 -15.33
N TYR A 3 -11.11 4.60 -14.27
CA TYR A 3 -10.97 5.03 -12.89
C TYR A 3 -9.48 5.25 -12.60
N ARG A 4 -8.97 6.44 -12.79
CA ARG A 4 -7.68 6.84 -12.24
C ARG A 4 -7.89 7.33 -10.81
N SER A 5 -7.09 6.79 -9.89
CA SER A 5 -7.11 7.05 -8.45
C SER A 5 -7.21 8.55 -8.12
N GLY A 6 -8.01 8.91 -7.14
CA GLY A 6 -8.00 10.24 -6.51
C GLY A 6 -9.27 11.07 -6.64
N HIS A 7 -10.17 10.80 -7.58
CA HIS A 7 -11.39 11.60 -7.73
C HIS A 7 -12.65 10.74 -7.65
N SER A 8 -13.58 11.10 -6.80
CA SER A 8 -14.91 10.48 -6.77
C SER A 8 -15.66 10.74 -8.09
N ARG A 9 -16.64 9.89 -8.44
CA ARG A 9 -17.47 10.10 -9.66
C ARG A 9 -18.11 11.49 -9.67
N GLY A 10 -18.49 12.01 -8.50
CA GLY A 10 -19.03 13.36 -8.35
C GLY A 10 -18.01 14.47 -8.65
N SER A 11 -16.73 14.32 -8.27
CA SER A 11 -15.71 15.34 -8.55
C SER A 11 -15.43 15.48 -10.05
N ARG A 12 -15.47 14.39 -10.82
CA ARG A 12 -15.29 14.47 -12.29
C ARG A 12 -16.44 15.19 -13.01
N LEU A 13 -17.66 15.05 -12.52
CA LEU A 13 -18.79 15.83 -13.03
C LEU A 13 -18.63 17.31 -12.69
N GLN A 14 -18.12 17.62 -11.50
CA GLN A 14 -17.77 18.99 -11.11
C GLN A 14 -16.71 19.58 -12.04
N ASP A 15 -15.62 18.87 -12.26
CA ASP A 15 -14.49 19.33 -13.06
C ASP A 15 -14.83 19.48 -14.54
N LYS A 16 -15.60 18.54 -15.10
CA LYS A 16 -15.90 18.53 -16.54
C LYS A 16 -17.12 19.36 -16.94
N LEU A 17 -18.11 19.43 -16.06
CA LEU A 17 -19.39 20.10 -16.35
C LEU A 17 -19.60 21.37 -15.52
N GLY A 18 -18.64 21.74 -14.65
CA GLY A 18 -18.76 22.92 -13.79
C GLY A 18 -19.86 22.82 -12.75
N TYR A 19 -20.28 21.59 -12.38
CA TYR A 19 -21.36 21.41 -11.42
C TYR A 19 -20.86 21.63 -9.98
N THR A 20 -21.74 22.17 -9.14
CA THR A 20 -21.52 22.08 -7.69
C THR A 20 -21.57 20.62 -7.23
N ALA A 21 -21.02 20.32 -6.06
CA ALA A 21 -21.06 18.97 -5.50
C ALA A 21 -22.49 18.42 -5.43
N ALA A 22 -23.44 19.23 -4.94
CA ALA A 22 -24.85 18.85 -4.84
C ALA A 22 -25.47 18.56 -6.21
N ASN A 23 -25.20 19.40 -7.22
CA ASN A 23 -25.72 19.21 -8.57
C ASN A 23 -25.10 18.01 -9.26
N ALA A 24 -23.80 17.75 -9.04
CA ALA A 24 -23.12 16.57 -9.57
C ALA A 24 -23.72 15.27 -8.98
N TRP A 25 -24.00 15.24 -7.70
CA TRP A 25 -24.68 14.11 -7.05
C TRP A 25 -26.09 13.92 -7.58
N ASN A 26 -26.89 14.98 -7.66
CA ASN A 26 -28.26 14.91 -8.20
C ASN A 26 -28.23 14.37 -9.65
N TYR A 27 -27.37 14.91 -10.49
CA TYR A 27 -27.24 14.47 -11.89
C TYR A 27 -26.79 13.01 -12.00
N LEU A 28 -25.92 12.54 -11.09
CA LEU A 28 -25.48 11.14 -11.07
C LEU A 28 -26.65 10.16 -10.86
N TYR A 29 -27.63 10.52 -10.03
CA TYR A 29 -28.76 9.65 -9.70
C TYR A 29 -30.01 9.90 -10.58
N THR A 30 -30.18 11.10 -11.11
CA THR A 30 -31.41 11.47 -11.83
C THR A 30 -31.19 11.84 -13.30
N GLY A 31 -29.94 11.98 -13.72
CA GLY A 31 -29.58 12.47 -15.06
C GLY A 31 -29.64 11.43 -16.19
N GLY A 32 -30.14 10.23 -15.93
CA GLY A 32 -30.28 9.16 -16.94
C GLY A 32 -28.95 8.67 -17.52
N LEU A 33 -27.88 8.70 -16.71
CA LEU A 33 -26.53 8.33 -17.14
C LEU A 33 -26.41 6.81 -17.34
N SER A 34 -25.80 6.40 -18.45
CA SER A 34 -25.27 5.06 -18.64
C SER A 34 -23.85 5.00 -18.12
N ILE A 35 -23.58 4.14 -17.14
CA ILE A 35 -22.24 3.97 -16.55
C ILE A 35 -21.67 2.64 -17.03
N ILE A 36 -20.68 2.71 -17.92
CA ILE A 36 -19.92 1.55 -18.39
C ILE A 36 -18.77 1.34 -17.43
N THR A 37 -18.65 0.15 -16.86
CA THR A 37 -17.56 -0.27 -15.99
C THR A 37 -16.66 -1.26 -16.72
N LEU A 38 -15.43 -1.43 -16.22
CA LEU A 38 -14.48 -2.44 -16.68
C LEU A 38 -14.49 -3.68 -15.76
N GLN A 39 -15.49 -3.78 -14.91
CA GLN A 39 -15.71 -4.94 -14.06
C GLN A 39 -15.96 -6.17 -14.93
N ASP A 40 -15.22 -7.25 -14.64
CA ASP A 40 -15.44 -8.57 -15.22
C ASP A 40 -16.48 -9.31 -14.35
N PRO A 41 -17.64 -9.70 -14.91
CA PRO A 41 -18.69 -10.36 -14.14
C PRO A 41 -18.27 -11.72 -13.57
N GLU A 42 -17.40 -12.48 -14.26
CA GLU A 42 -16.92 -13.78 -13.79
C GLU A 42 -15.97 -13.60 -12.59
N VAL A 43 -15.00 -12.67 -12.71
CA VAL A 43 -14.08 -12.32 -11.62
C VAL A 43 -14.86 -11.82 -10.40
N GLN A 44 -15.84 -10.94 -10.62
CA GLN A 44 -16.65 -10.39 -9.53
C GLN A 44 -17.48 -11.47 -8.85
N SER A 45 -18.09 -12.39 -9.62
CA SER A 45 -18.90 -13.48 -9.09
C SER A 45 -18.09 -14.42 -8.21
N VAL A 46 -16.87 -14.79 -8.63
CA VAL A 46 -15.97 -15.64 -7.84
C VAL A 46 -15.57 -14.95 -6.54
N LEU A 47 -15.24 -13.66 -6.60
CA LEU A 47 -14.91 -12.88 -5.40
C LEU A 47 -16.08 -12.84 -4.41
N GLU A 48 -17.30 -12.62 -4.90
CA GLU A 48 -18.48 -12.56 -4.05
C GLU A 48 -18.80 -13.93 -3.43
N GLU A 49 -18.69 -15.02 -4.18
CA GLU A 49 -18.87 -16.39 -3.67
C GLU A 49 -17.91 -16.69 -2.52
N VAL A 50 -16.60 -16.42 -2.70
CA VAL A 50 -15.58 -16.63 -1.65
C VAL A 50 -15.86 -15.78 -0.42
N TYR A 51 -16.31 -14.53 -0.61
CA TYR A 51 -16.55 -13.60 0.48
C TYR A 51 -17.85 -13.83 1.24
N LEU A 52 -18.79 -14.58 0.65
CA LEU A 52 -20.00 -15.04 1.31
C LEU A 52 -19.79 -16.36 2.09
N ASP A 53 -18.80 -17.18 1.70
CA ASP A 53 -18.48 -18.42 2.42
C ASP A 53 -17.67 -18.13 3.68
N GLU A 54 -18.29 -18.29 4.84
CA GLU A 54 -17.65 -18.12 6.15
C GLU A 54 -16.45 -19.06 6.38
N ASN A 55 -16.40 -20.21 5.70
CA ASN A 55 -15.29 -21.17 5.83
C ASN A 55 -14.02 -20.70 5.11
N SER A 56 -14.13 -19.74 4.19
CA SER A 56 -13.00 -19.11 3.51
C SER A 56 -12.17 -18.19 4.44
N PHE A 57 -12.63 -17.97 5.66
CA PHE A 57 -11.98 -17.06 6.61
C PHE A 57 -11.55 -17.75 7.90
N PRO A 58 -10.46 -17.27 8.54
CA PRO A 58 -10.05 -17.80 9.83
C PRO A 58 -11.16 -17.67 10.88
N LYS A 59 -11.39 -18.74 11.61
CA LYS A 59 -12.33 -18.75 12.74
C LYS A 59 -11.69 -18.01 13.91
N THR A 60 -12.48 -17.21 14.62
CA THR A 60 -12.06 -16.48 15.82
C THR A 60 -13.09 -16.69 16.92
N ASN A 61 -12.62 -16.71 18.16
CA ASN A 61 -13.48 -16.80 19.35
C ASN A 61 -14.03 -15.41 19.77
N SER A 62 -13.76 -14.36 19.00
CA SER A 62 -14.28 -13.03 19.24
C SER A 62 -15.67 -12.86 18.64
N ASP A 63 -16.54 -12.16 19.33
CA ASP A 63 -17.84 -11.70 18.81
C ASP A 63 -17.68 -10.78 17.59
N LYS A 64 -16.51 -10.13 17.47
CA LYS A 64 -16.15 -9.30 16.33
C LYS A 64 -15.31 -10.12 15.36
N GLN A 65 -15.91 -10.49 14.23
CA GLN A 65 -15.19 -11.17 13.18
C GLN A 65 -14.26 -10.20 12.43
N PRO A 66 -13.03 -10.62 12.09
CA PRO A 66 -12.12 -9.80 11.29
C PRO A 66 -12.75 -9.53 9.92
N GLN A 67 -12.65 -8.27 9.49
CA GLN A 67 -13.07 -7.86 8.15
C GLN A 67 -11.92 -8.01 7.15
N SER A 68 -12.29 -8.15 5.89
CA SER A 68 -11.38 -8.32 4.77
C SER A 68 -11.92 -7.59 3.55
N SER A 69 -11.05 -7.35 2.58
CA SER A 69 -11.42 -6.85 1.26
C SER A 69 -10.50 -7.45 0.20
N ALA A 70 -10.98 -7.53 -1.03
CA ALA A 70 -10.19 -7.97 -2.17
C ALA A 70 -10.33 -7.00 -3.35
N VAL A 71 -9.26 -6.88 -4.12
CA VAL A 71 -9.22 -6.12 -5.37
C VAL A 71 -8.47 -6.95 -6.40
N VAL A 72 -9.04 -7.06 -7.60
CA VAL A 72 -8.38 -7.67 -8.75
C VAL A 72 -8.20 -6.61 -9.83
N VAL A 73 -6.97 -6.44 -10.27
CA VAL A 73 -6.57 -5.45 -11.29
C VAL A 73 -5.94 -6.18 -12.47
N ASP A 74 -6.30 -5.79 -13.68
CA ASP A 74 -5.55 -6.19 -14.86
C ASP A 74 -4.23 -5.39 -14.92
N PRO A 75 -3.07 -6.04 -14.78
CA PRO A 75 -1.81 -5.32 -14.75
C PRO A 75 -1.45 -4.65 -16.08
N ALA A 76 -1.99 -5.11 -17.20
CA ALA A 76 -1.71 -4.54 -18.50
C ALA A 76 -2.41 -3.20 -18.75
N THR A 77 -3.59 -3.03 -18.16
CA THR A 77 -4.45 -1.85 -18.39
C THR A 77 -4.65 -0.99 -17.14
N GLY A 78 -4.44 -1.54 -15.95
CA GLY A 78 -4.76 -0.92 -14.67
C GLY A 78 -6.25 -0.94 -14.33
N ASP A 79 -7.06 -1.71 -15.08
CA ASP A 79 -8.49 -1.79 -14.87
C ASP A 79 -8.84 -2.65 -13.65
N VAL A 80 -9.79 -2.20 -12.84
CA VAL A 80 -10.31 -2.97 -11.71
C VAL A 80 -11.37 -3.93 -12.24
N LEU A 81 -11.00 -5.21 -12.34
CA LEU A 81 -11.87 -6.28 -12.83
C LEU A 81 -12.87 -6.76 -11.78
N GLY A 82 -12.48 -6.72 -10.50
CA GLY A 82 -13.36 -7.11 -9.41
C GLY A 82 -12.96 -6.47 -8.09
N ILE A 83 -13.95 -6.23 -7.23
CA ILE A 83 -13.73 -5.63 -5.92
C ILE A 83 -14.79 -6.08 -4.91
N VAL A 84 -14.35 -6.56 -3.76
CA VAL A 84 -15.21 -6.83 -2.61
C VAL A 84 -14.74 -6.03 -1.41
N GLY A 85 -15.64 -5.25 -0.84
CA GLY A 85 -15.31 -4.28 0.21
C GLY A 85 -15.48 -4.80 1.63
N ALA A 86 -16.12 -5.93 1.84
CA ALA A 86 -16.33 -6.53 3.15
C ALA A 86 -16.71 -8.00 3.03
N ARG A 87 -16.49 -8.74 4.11
CA ARG A 87 -16.88 -10.12 4.30
C ARG A 87 -18.39 -10.23 4.61
N GLY A 88 -19.02 -11.31 4.16
CA GLY A 88 -20.41 -11.66 4.46
C GLY A 88 -21.44 -10.91 3.61
N GLU A 89 -22.70 -11.13 3.91
CA GLU A 89 -23.82 -10.53 3.19
C GLU A 89 -23.88 -9.00 3.38
N LYS A 90 -24.26 -8.33 2.33
CA LYS A 90 -24.52 -6.87 2.36
C LYS A 90 -25.91 -6.63 2.94
N THR A 91 -25.97 -6.13 4.16
CA THR A 91 -27.21 -5.94 4.91
C THR A 91 -27.86 -4.56 4.72
N GLY A 92 -27.27 -3.70 3.89
CA GLY A 92 -27.78 -2.35 3.64
C GLY A 92 -27.06 -1.61 2.51
N ASP A 93 -27.54 -0.42 2.19
CA ASP A 93 -26.94 0.48 1.22
C ASP A 93 -25.80 1.29 1.83
N LEU A 94 -24.90 1.78 0.99
CA LEU A 94 -23.77 2.66 1.36
C LEU A 94 -22.87 2.13 2.47
N LEU A 95 -22.80 0.79 2.61
CA LEU A 95 -21.87 0.15 3.55
C LEU A 95 -20.41 0.52 3.23
N GLN A 96 -19.58 0.50 4.28
CA GLN A 96 -18.18 0.82 4.14
C GLN A 96 -17.47 -0.19 3.24
N ASN A 97 -16.88 0.32 2.16
CA ASN A 97 -16.00 -0.48 1.32
C ASN A 97 -14.56 -0.41 1.87
N HIS A 98 -14.12 -1.49 2.54
CA HIS A 98 -12.79 -1.56 3.15
C HIS A 98 -11.66 -1.54 2.12
N ALA A 99 -11.91 -1.95 0.88
CA ALA A 99 -10.89 -1.92 -0.17
C ALA A 99 -10.48 -0.50 -0.58
N THR A 100 -11.42 0.46 -0.46
CA THR A 100 -11.21 1.84 -0.93
C THR A 100 -11.23 2.90 0.17
N LYS A 101 -11.70 2.55 1.37
CA LYS A 101 -11.92 3.52 2.46
C LYS A 101 -11.18 3.20 3.74
N SER A 102 -10.84 1.93 3.98
CA SER A 102 -10.07 1.54 5.16
C SER A 102 -8.59 1.51 4.83
N THR A 103 -7.80 2.20 5.64
CA THR A 103 -6.35 2.18 5.53
C THR A 103 -5.77 1.27 6.60
N ARG A 104 -4.71 0.55 6.24
CA ARG A 104 -3.94 -0.33 7.13
C ARG A 104 -2.46 -0.21 6.81
N SER A 105 -1.65 -0.32 7.85
CA SER A 105 -0.20 -0.42 7.71
C SER A 105 0.13 -1.67 6.89
N PRO A 106 0.80 -1.54 5.73
CA PRO A 106 1.06 -2.66 4.82
C PRO A 106 2.10 -3.63 5.36
N GLY A 107 2.88 -3.21 6.37
CA GLY A 107 4.01 -3.99 6.84
C GLY A 107 5.01 -4.27 5.72
N SER A 108 5.64 -5.44 5.75
CA SER A 108 6.68 -5.81 4.78
C SER A 108 6.21 -5.92 3.33
N SER A 109 4.90 -5.94 3.07
CA SER A 109 4.41 -5.91 1.68
C SER A 109 4.72 -4.60 0.96
N ILE A 110 5.13 -3.55 1.65
CA ILE A 110 5.57 -2.31 1.04
C ILE A 110 6.98 -2.39 0.43
N LYS A 111 7.86 -3.25 0.94
CA LYS A 111 9.28 -3.31 0.57
C LYS A 111 9.56 -3.40 -0.92
N PRO A 112 8.86 -4.26 -1.70
CA PRO A 112 9.05 -4.30 -3.14
C PRO A 112 8.81 -2.94 -3.80
N LEU A 113 7.82 -2.18 -3.35
CA LEU A 113 7.39 -0.92 -3.94
C LEU A 113 8.23 0.28 -3.49
N SER A 114 8.60 0.36 -2.22
CA SER A 114 9.25 1.54 -1.63
C SER A 114 10.76 1.40 -1.47
N VAL A 115 11.30 0.18 -1.44
CA VAL A 115 12.73 -0.06 -1.27
C VAL A 115 13.34 -0.58 -2.56
N TYR A 116 12.89 -1.75 -3.01
CA TYR A 116 13.57 -2.47 -4.09
C TYR A 116 13.31 -1.87 -5.47
N ALA A 117 12.05 -1.55 -5.80
CA ALA A 117 11.73 -0.94 -7.09
C ALA A 117 12.46 0.39 -7.32
N PRO A 118 12.39 1.39 -6.41
CA PRO A 118 13.13 2.63 -6.62
C PRO A 118 14.65 2.44 -6.57
N ALA A 119 15.18 1.54 -5.75
CA ALA A 119 16.62 1.29 -5.72
C ALA A 119 17.14 0.66 -7.03
N LEU A 120 16.35 -0.21 -7.66
CA LEU A 120 16.61 -0.74 -9.00
C LEU A 120 16.49 0.34 -10.07
N GLU A 121 15.42 1.13 -10.05
CA GLU A 121 15.16 2.23 -10.99
C GLU A 121 16.29 3.26 -11.01
N TYR A 122 16.82 3.58 -9.83
CA TYR A 122 17.93 4.53 -9.72
C TYR A 122 19.32 3.91 -9.88
N GLY A 123 19.39 2.62 -10.20
CA GLY A 123 20.66 1.91 -10.42
C GLY A 123 21.52 1.74 -9.17
N LEU A 124 20.94 1.87 -7.98
CA LEU A 124 21.68 1.69 -6.72
C LEU A 124 21.96 0.22 -6.41
N ILE A 125 21.07 -0.65 -6.86
CA ILE A 125 21.17 -2.10 -6.68
C ILE A 125 20.88 -2.83 -7.98
N THR A 126 21.30 -4.10 -8.01
CA THR A 126 20.90 -5.09 -9.01
C THR A 126 20.32 -6.31 -8.28
N TYR A 127 19.74 -7.23 -9.03
CA TYR A 127 19.27 -8.52 -8.51
C TYR A 127 20.33 -9.29 -7.72
N GLY A 128 21.60 -9.22 -8.15
CA GLY A 128 22.74 -9.88 -7.54
C GLY A 128 23.53 -9.04 -6.54
N SER A 129 23.16 -7.79 -6.28
CA SER A 129 23.85 -6.97 -5.28
C SER A 129 23.82 -7.62 -3.91
N VAL A 130 24.91 -7.50 -3.16
CA VAL A 130 25.11 -8.18 -1.86
C VAL A 130 25.13 -7.15 -0.74
N PHE A 131 24.37 -7.41 0.31
CA PHE A 131 24.35 -6.64 1.54
C PHE A 131 24.64 -7.53 2.74
N ASP A 132 25.16 -6.93 3.81
CA ASP A 132 25.42 -7.65 5.05
C ASP A 132 24.15 -7.68 5.91
N ASP A 133 23.58 -8.90 6.09
CA ASP A 133 22.47 -9.14 6.99
C ASP A 133 22.99 -9.32 8.42
N THR A 134 23.37 -8.22 9.03
CA THR A 134 23.77 -8.11 10.44
C THR A 134 22.85 -7.12 11.18
N PRO A 135 22.83 -7.11 12.51
CA PRO A 135 22.08 -6.13 13.29
C PRO A 135 22.32 -4.70 12.81
N VAL A 136 21.28 -3.89 12.76
CA VAL A 136 21.32 -2.49 12.35
C VAL A 136 20.56 -1.63 13.36
N TRP A 137 21.02 -0.38 13.53
CA TRP A 137 20.39 0.61 14.40
C TRP A 137 20.10 1.86 13.57
N PHE A 138 18.87 2.08 13.15
CA PHE A 138 18.54 3.26 12.38
C PHE A 138 17.99 4.44 13.22
N ASN A 139 17.56 4.15 14.47
CA ASN A 139 17.01 5.15 15.38
C ASN A 139 18.07 5.85 16.24
N TYR A 140 19.35 5.54 16.03
CA TYR A 140 20.45 6.08 16.80
C TYR A 140 21.46 6.73 15.86
N ALA A 141 21.97 7.90 16.26
CA ALA A 141 23.16 8.45 15.63
C ALA A 141 24.34 7.48 15.87
N GLU A 142 25.20 7.31 14.89
CA GLU A 142 26.35 6.39 14.98
C GLU A 142 27.32 6.76 16.12
N ASP A 143 27.28 8.01 16.55
CA ASP A 143 28.10 8.61 17.61
C ASP A 143 27.40 8.69 18.98
N ASP A 144 26.18 8.19 19.12
CA ASP A 144 25.44 8.23 20.40
C ASP A 144 26.01 7.25 21.42
N THR A 145 27.14 7.61 22.00
CA THR A 145 27.85 6.87 23.05
C THR A 145 27.11 6.83 24.39
N ALA A 146 26.03 7.60 24.55
CA ALA A 146 25.27 7.70 25.79
C ALA A 146 24.35 6.52 26.05
N LYS A 147 24.12 5.65 25.08
CA LYS A 147 23.23 4.49 25.20
C LYS A 147 23.99 3.25 25.60
N THR A 148 23.88 2.89 26.86
CA THR A 148 24.57 1.76 27.48
C THR A 148 24.09 0.38 27.01
N ASN A 149 22.98 0.29 26.26
CA ASN A 149 22.48 -1.00 25.70
C ASN A 149 21.54 -0.76 24.51
N PRO A 150 22.04 -0.39 23.33
CA PRO A 150 21.19 -0.15 22.16
C PRO A 150 20.58 -1.49 21.70
N ILE A 151 19.24 -1.56 21.65
CA ILE A 151 18.55 -2.68 21.06
C ILE A 151 18.58 -2.51 19.54
N ALA A 152 19.13 -3.49 18.83
CA ALA A 152 19.12 -3.50 17.36
C ALA A 152 17.69 -3.40 16.83
N TYR A 153 17.45 -2.48 15.90
CA TYR A 153 16.17 -2.30 15.25
C TYR A 153 16.36 -1.89 13.77
N PRO A 154 15.67 -2.53 12.83
CA PRO A 154 14.70 -3.61 13.05
C PRO A 154 15.38 -4.96 13.33
N ARG A 155 14.59 -5.90 13.89
CA ARG A 155 14.94 -7.31 13.92
C ARG A 155 14.38 -8.03 12.71
N ASN A 156 15.08 -9.06 12.23
CA ASN A 156 14.51 -9.96 11.24
C ASN A 156 13.45 -10.88 11.87
N LEU A 157 12.53 -11.42 11.06
CA LEU A 157 11.53 -12.39 11.49
C LEU A 157 11.62 -13.64 10.58
N PRO A 158 12.03 -14.81 11.11
CA PRO A 158 12.53 -15.05 12.48
C PRO A 158 13.83 -14.28 12.78
N GLU A 159 14.16 -14.06 14.04
CA GLU A 159 15.38 -13.37 14.45
C GLU A 159 16.63 -14.18 14.11
N ARG A 160 17.05 -14.03 12.87
CA ARG A 160 18.19 -14.74 12.27
C ARG A 160 18.92 -13.80 11.34
N TYR A 161 20.25 -13.80 11.42
CA TYR A 161 21.13 -13.03 10.55
C TYR A 161 21.94 -13.99 9.68
N ARG A 162 22.09 -13.66 8.39
CA ARG A 162 22.67 -14.54 7.37
C ARG A 162 24.06 -14.09 6.90
N GLY A 163 24.51 -12.90 7.33
CA GLY A 163 25.73 -12.27 6.80
C GLY A 163 25.55 -11.82 5.36
N LEU A 164 26.57 -11.94 4.54
CA LEU A 164 26.51 -11.50 3.14
C LEU A 164 25.40 -12.21 2.37
N THR A 165 24.41 -11.44 1.96
CA THR A 165 23.15 -11.95 1.37
C THR A 165 22.81 -11.12 0.13
N THR A 166 22.40 -11.79 -0.94
CA THR A 166 22.00 -11.13 -2.19
C THR A 166 20.61 -10.50 -2.08
N VAL A 167 20.35 -9.49 -2.92
CA VAL A 167 19.06 -8.78 -2.96
C VAL A 167 17.88 -9.71 -3.23
N ASN A 168 18.02 -10.70 -4.14
CA ASN A 168 16.94 -11.65 -4.41
C ASN A 168 16.58 -12.47 -3.16
N VAL A 169 17.57 -12.96 -2.41
CA VAL A 169 17.34 -13.69 -1.14
C VAL A 169 16.74 -12.75 -0.08
N ALA A 170 17.17 -11.48 -0.06
CA ALA A 170 16.61 -10.49 0.85
C ALA A 170 15.12 -10.21 0.59
N VAL A 171 14.71 -10.17 -0.67
CA VAL A 171 13.28 -10.04 -1.06
C VAL A 171 12.51 -11.30 -0.70
N GLU A 172 12.99 -12.48 -1.08
CA GLU A 172 12.36 -13.79 -0.83
C GLU A 172 12.06 -14.00 0.66
N HIS A 173 13.03 -13.67 1.52
CA HIS A 173 12.91 -13.83 2.96
C HIS A 173 12.45 -12.56 3.70
N SER A 174 12.11 -11.51 2.97
CA SER A 174 11.64 -10.24 3.54
C SER A 174 12.56 -9.68 4.63
N ILE A 175 13.88 -9.70 4.40
CA ILE A 175 14.90 -9.35 5.39
C ILE A 175 14.81 -7.86 5.74
N ASN A 176 14.59 -7.55 7.01
CA ASN A 176 14.36 -6.18 7.47
C ASN A 176 15.65 -5.34 7.48
N THR A 177 16.75 -5.93 7.94
CA THR A 177 18.04 -5.24 8.04
C THR A 177 18.55 -4.79 6.68
N ILE A 178 18.42 -5.64 5.66
CA ILE A 178 18.82 -5.31 4.28
C ILE A 178 17.89 -4.24 3.70
N ALA A 179 16.59 -4.34 3.91
CA ALA A 179 15.65 -3.30 3.46
C ALA A 179 16.02 -1.91 4.04
N VAL A 180 16.39 -1.86 5.31
CA VAL A 180 16.83 -0.60 5.95
C VAL A 180 18.18 -0.12 5.40
N ARG A 181 19.13 -1.00 5.14
CA ARG A 181 20.42 -0.62 4.55
C ARG A 181 20.24 -0.02 3.15
N ILE A 182 19.44 -0.67 2.31
CA ILE A 182 19.11 -0.15 0.98
C ILE A 182 18.36 1.19 1.11
N MET A 183 17.43 1.33 2.06
CA MET A 183 16.71 2.59 2.29
C MET A 183 17.63 3.72 2.71
N LYS A 184 18.67 3.46 3.51
CA LYS A 184 19.68 4.46 3.87
C LYS A 184 20.45 4.97 2.65
N GLU A 185 20.79 4.10 1.69
CA GLU A 185 21.46 4.48 0.45
C GLU A 185 20.51 5.18 -0.53
N LEU A 186 19.26 4.70 -0.62
CA LEU A 186 18.21 5.27 -1.46
C LEU A 186 17.77 6.65 -0.98
N THR A 187 17.72 6.85 0.30
CA THR A 187 17.14 7.90 1.12
C THR A 187 15.59 7.88 1.17
N PRO A 188 14.99 8.24 2.32
CA PRO A 188 13.54 8.34 2.46
C PRO A 188 12.89 9.31 1.47
N GLU A 189 13.56 10.40 1.12
CA GLU A 189 13.06 11.42 0.20
C GLU A 189 12.81 10.85 -1.20
N ARG A 190 13.80 10.11 -1.74
CA ARG A 190 13.71 9.51 -3.08
C ARG A 190 12.70 8.38 -3.12
N SER A 191 12.64 7.56 -2.05
CA SER A 191 11.64 6.51 -1.90
C SER A 191 10.23 7.09 -1.82
N PHE A 192 10.02 8.11 -0.99
CA PHE A 192 8.74 8.77 -0.81
C PHE A 192 8.23 9.40 -2.11
N ASP A 193 9.10 10.12 -2.84
CA ASP A 193 8.76 10.67 -4.15
C ASP A 193 8.33 9.57 -5.13
N PHE A 194 9.03 8.46 -5.14
CA PHE A 194 8.72 7.34 -6.00
C PHE A 194 7.33 6.75 -5.69
N VAL A 195 7.05 6.39 -4.44
CA VAL A 195 5.76 5.77 -4.09
C VAL A 195 4.59 6.74 -4.22
N LYS A 196 4.78 8.00 -3.88
CA LYS A 196 3.71 9.01 -3.92
C LYS A 196 3.44 9.54 -5.31
N ASN A 197 4.47 9.93 -6.05
CA ASN A 197 4.34 10.65 -7.31
C ASN A 197 4.44 9.73 -8.54
N LYS A 198 5.27 8.68 -8.50
CA LYS A 198 5.34 7.71 -9.61
C LYS A 198 4.30 6.60 -9.47
N LEU A 199 4.07 6.05 -8.27
CA LEU A 199 3.09 4.98 -8.05
C LEU A 199 1.71 5.47 -7.58
N GLY A 200 1.48 6.77 -7.47
CA GLY A 200 0.18 7.34 -7.12
C GLY A 200 -0.38 6.91 -5.75
N MET A 201 0.48 6.53 -4.82
CA MET A 201 0.08 6.10 -3.47
C MET A 201 -0.15 7.32 -2.57
N HIS A 202 -1.32 7.95 -2.74
CA HIS A 202 -1.62 9.25 -2.14
C HIS A 202 -1.84 9.22 -0.63
N SER A 203 -2.09 8.04 -0.05
CA SER A 203 -2.25 7.88 1.41
C SER A 203 -0.96 8.10 2.20
N PHE A 204 0.22 8.13 1.56
CA PHE A 204 1.46 8.49 2.23
C PHE A 204 1.44 9.94 2.70
N ILE A 205 1.70 10.16 3.99
CA ILE A 205 1.70 11.48 4.64
C ILE A 205 3.09 12.10 4.53
N GLU A 206 3.18 13.24 3.86
CA GLU A 206 4.42 14.00 3.79
C GLU A 206 4.68 14.74 5.09
N SER A 207 3.68 15.48 5.55
CA SER A 207 3.69 16.20 6.82
C SER A 207 2.24 16.55 7.21
N GLU A 208 1.83 16.18 8.42
CA GLU A 208 0.51 16.49 8.98
C GLU A 208 0.66 16.86 10.44
N GLU A 209 0.26 18.07 10.80
CA GLU A 209 0.22 18.48 12.19
C GLU A 209 -0.98 17.84 12.90
N ILE A 210 -0.73 17.25 14.07
CA ILE A 210 -1.74 16.67 14.93
C ILE A 210 -1.82 17.40 16.26
N ALA A 211 -2.91 17.14 17.03
CA ALA A 211 -3.11 17.73 18.34
C ALA A 211 -1.88 17.52 19.24
N GLY A 212 -1.49 18.57 19.96
CA GLY A 212 -0.31 18.56 20.84
C GLY A 212 1.00 18.97 20.15
N GLY A 213 0.96 19.55 18.94
CA GLY A 213 2.13 20.10 18.23
C GLY A 213 3.08 19.03 17.69
N LYS A 214 2.61 17.80 17.53
CA LYS A 214 3.37 16.72 16.90
C LYS A 214 3.08 16.68 15.40
N THR A 215 4.10 16.35 14.62
CA THR A 215 3.98 16.16 13.16
C THR A 215 4.04 14.68 12.84
N LEU A 216 3.05 14.19 12.09
CA LEU A 216 3.10 12.88 11.46
C LEU A 216 3.79 13.00 10.10
N THR A 217 4.64 12.04 9.79
CA THR A 217 5.23 11.88 8.45
C THR A 217 5.46 10.40 8.16
N ASP A 218 5.28 10.01 6.92
CA ASP A 218 5.69 8.70 6.40
C ASP A 218 6.98 8.80 5.57
N LYS A 219 7.56 10.01 5.46
CA LYS A 219 8.85 10.25 4.81
C LYS A 219 10.00 9.92 5.77
N ASP A 220 10.07 8.66 6.18
CA ASP A 220 11.08 8.16 7.12
C ASP A 220 11.35 6.67 6.84
N ILE A 221 12.43 6.15 7.43
CA ILE A 221 12.88 4.77 7.24
C ILE A 221 11.81 3.75 7.68
N ALA A 222 11.21 3.93 8.85
CA ALA A 222 10.26 2.94 9.38
C ALA A 222 9.00 2.79 8.50
N PRO A 223 8.31 3.85 8.08
CA PRO A 223 7.18 3.75 7.14
C PRO A 223 7.58 3.13 5.80
N LEU A 224 8.68 3.60 5.21
CA LEU A 224 9.07 3.24 3.84
C LEU A 224 9.76 1.88 3.76
N ALA A 225 10.64 1.52 4.70
CA ALA A 225 11.36 0.25 4.64
C ALA A 225 10.64 -0.92 5.34
N LEU A 226 9.73 -0.64 6.27
CA LEU A 226 9.10 -1.67 7.09
C LEU A 226 7.56 -1.61 7.06
N GLY A 227 6.99 -0.61 6.41
CA GLY A 227 5.55 -0.40 6.32
C GLY A 227 4.89 0.05 7.62
N ALA A 228 5.65 0.63 8.55
CA ALA A 228 5.12 1.17 9.80
C ALA A 228 4.53 2.58 9.58
N MET A 229 3.54 2.67 8.71
CA MET A 229 2.92 3.93 8.29
C MET A 229 2.00 4.51 9.37
N SER A 230 1.90 5.84 9.37
CA SER A 230 1.08 6.60 10.32
C SER A 230 -0.41 6.30 10.21
N LYS A 231 -0.96 6.26 9.00
CA LYS A 231 -2.38 5.93 8.73
C LYS A 231 -2.56 4.69 7.86
N GLY A 232 -1.52 4.26 7.15
CA GLY A 232 -1.53 3.10 6.27
C GLY A 232 -2.09 3.41 4.87
N LEU A 233 -2.31 2.35 4.09
CA LEU A 233 -2.76 2.37 2.70
C LEU A 233 -4.10 1.67 2.56
N THR A 234 -4.84 2.01 1.51
CA THR A 234 -6.00 1.21 1.07
C THR A 234 -5.53 -0.02 0.30
N ASN A 235 -6.37 -1.07 0.28
CA ASN A 235 -6.09 -2.26 -0.52
C ASN A 235 -6.01 -1.92 -2.02
N LEU A 236 -6.85 -1.01 -2.50
CA LEU A 236 -6.82 -0.56 -3.88
C LEU A 236 -5.49 0.12 -4.24
N GLU A 237 -4.96 1.00 -3.40
CA GLU A 237 -3.69 1.68 -3.67
C GLU A 237 -2.51 0.71 -3.79
N ILE A 238 -2.39 -0.21 -2.84
CA ILE A 238 -1.27 -1.16 -2.88
C ILE A 238 -1.41 -2.14 -4.04
N THR A 239 -2.62 -2.62 -4.35
CA THR A 239 -2.87 -3.50 -5.50
C THR A 239 -2.54 -2.81 -6.81
N ALA A 240 -2.97 -1.55 -6.99
CA ALA A 240 -2.63 -0.76 -8.16
C ALA A 240 -1.13 -0.56 -8.31
N ALA A 241 -0.42 -0.26 -7.22
CA ALA A 241 1.03 -0.07 -7.26
C ALA A 241 1.79 -1.35 -7.68
N TYR A 242 1.32 -2.52 -7.27
CA TYR A 242 1.96 -3.80 -7.59
C TYR A 242 1.89 -4.18 -9.09
N GLN A 243 1.05 -3.55 -9.90
CA GLN A 243 0.97 -3.81 -11.34
C GLN A 243 2.30 -3.56 -12.08
N ILE A 244 3.20 -2.74 -11.53
CA ILE A 244 4.49 -2.46 -12.17
C ILE A 244 5.33 -3.71 -12.40
N PHE A 245 5.20 -4.74 -11.58
CA PHE A 245 6.02 -5.94 -11.69
C PHE A 245 5.64 -6.81 -12.90
N PRO A 246 4.34 -7.18 -13.11
CA PRO A 246 3.97 -8.00 -14.24
C PRO A 246 3.95 -7.25 -15.59
N ASN A 247 3.90 -5.90 -15.61
CA ASN A 247 3.82 -5.11 -16.84
C ASN A 247 5.16 -4.47 -17.26
N GLY A 248 6.29 -4.96 -16.76
CA GLY A 248 7.61 -4.48 -17.16
C GLY A 248 8.01 -3.11 -16.62
N GLY A 249 7.43 -2.69 -15.50
CA GLY A 249 7.75 -1.42 -14.82
C GLY A 249 6.91 -0.23 -15.27
N VAL A 250 5.88 -0.45 -16.05
CA VAL A 250 4.95 0.63 -16.48
C VAL A 250 3.86 0.81 -15.43
N TYR A 251 3.57 2.09 -15.09
CA TYR A 251 2.49 2.46 -14.14
C TYR A 251 1.56 3.51 -14.75
#